data_df5a5c750d077fa615493e8bcba63c42
#
_entry.id   df5a5c750d077fa615493e8bcba63c42
#
_cell.length_a   1.000
_cell.length_b   1.000
_cell.length_c   1.000
_cell.angle_alpha   90.00
_cell.angle_beta   90.00
_cell.angle_gamma   90.00
#
_symmetry.space_group_name_H-M   'P 1'
#
loop_
_entity.id
_entity.type
_entity.pdbx_description
1 polymer ?
#
loop_
_entity_poly.entity_id
_entity_poly.type
_entity_poly.pdbx_seq_one_letter_code
_entity_poly.pdbx_strand_id
1 'polypeptide(L)'
;MNTNRRDFLLAGTSIAVLGAFPASVFAADPWQQAADIVARIKPPAFPQRDFDIIKYGARPDGTDCTDAIARAISACNAAGGGRVVVPAGIYSTAPIHLKSNVNLHLVKTAVLSFSRDPARYLPLVYTRWEGVECLNYSAQVYADGQENIALTGEGTLEGNADCSHWWPWKGRTNCGWSEGQPNQDPARNALFDMGAKDVPLAERTFGEGHYLRPNMIQFCRSRNILIEGVTMKNSPMFEINPVLCSNVTVRGVTIVSHGPNTDGCDPDSCQDVLIENCSFDTGDDCLAIKAGRNHDGRRVGVASENIVIRHCRMKEGHGGLTIGSEMSGGVRNVFVENCDLDSPNLDQALRFKTNAMRDGTIEHVYFRNVRIGRVGVAVLQIDFTYEEGAAGPERPNVGDIHLENVTCKKSKYALQLRGFEKAPIHDVTLRNCVFDHIEQPDVLDHVEGLERINVKVNGKLVV
;
A
#
# COMPACT_ATOMS: atom_id res chain seq x y z
N MET A 1 16.60 -84.36 30.05
CA MET A 1 16.45 -85.47 29.15
C MET A 1 15.89 -84.99 27.83
N ASN A 2 16.76 -85.15 26.83
CA ASN A 2 16.50 -85.46 25.43
C ASN A 2 15.51 -84.64 24.62
N THR A 3 16.04 -83.86 23.67
CA THR A 3 16.29 -84.13 22.22
C THR A 3 14.98 -84.18 21.42
N ASN A 4 14.79 -83.59 20.27
CA ASN A 4 15.55 -83.49 19.05
C ASN A 4 14.81 -82.59 18.02
N ARG A 5 15.54 -81.73 17.32
CA ARG A 5 15.85 -81.73 15.85
C ARG A 5 14.73 -81.64 14.83
N ARG A 6 14.83 -80.49 14.10
CA ARG A 6 14.86 -80.31 12.62
C ARG A 6 13.60 -80.68 11.82
N ASP A 7 13.11 -79.65 11.08
CA ASP A 7 13.19 -79.73 9.62
C ASP A 7 13.01 -78.31 9.00
N PHE A 8 13.83 -78.08 7.99
CA PHE A 8 13.91 -76.91 7.17
C PHE A 8 12.82 -76.93 6.10
N LEU A 9 12.06 -75.88 5.89
CA LEU A 9 11.37 -75.61 4.63
C LEU A 9 11.66 -74.16 4.23
N LEU A 10 12.47 -73.99 3.20
CA LEU A 10 12.70 -72.76 2.44
C LEU A 10 11.44 -72.37 1.68
N ALA A 11 10.78 -71.29 2.06
CA ALA A 11 9.83 -70.59 1.24
C ALA A 11 10.45 -69.24 0.82
N GLY A 12 10.85 -69.16 -0.42
CA GLY A 12 11.36 -67.96 -1.03
C GLY A 12 10.24 -66.92 -1.17
N THR A 13 10.33 -65.88 -0.39
CA THR A 13 9.51 -64.68 -0.54
C THR A 13 10.22 -63.67 -1.44
N SER A 14 9.73 -63.54 -2.66
CA SER A 14 10.12 -62.48 -3.59
C SER A 14 9.65 -61.12 -3.00
N ILE A 15 10.58 -60.32 -2.51
CA ILE A 15 10.32 -58.94 -2.13
C ILE A 15 10.25 -58.13 -3.43
N ALA A 16 9.04 -57.80 -3.86
CA ALA A 16 8.83 -56.76 -4.85
C ALA A 16 9.20 -55.43 -4.22
N VAL A 17 10.36 -54.87 -4.57
CA VAL A 17 10.72 -53.50 -4.28
C VAL A 17 9.83 -52.61 -5.17
N LEU A 18 8.70 -52.17 -4.64
CA LEU A 18 7.96 -51.07 -5.19
C LEU A 18 8.82 -49.80 -4.98
N GLY A 19 9.49 -49.39 -6.05
CA GLY A 19 10.14 -48.08 -6.10
C GLY A 19 9.11 -46.99 -5.84
N ALA A 20 9.13 -46.44 -4.66
CA ALA A 20 8.44 -45.16 -4.39
C ALA A 20 9.11 -44.10 -5.27
N PHE A 21 8.47 -43.74 -6.38
CA PHE A 21 8.79 -42.53 -7.08
C PHE A 21 8.56 -41.41 -6.06
N PRO A 22 9.52 -40.48 -5.85
CA PRO A 22 9.25 -39.31 -5.03
C PRO A 22 8.06 -38.62 -5.68
N ALA A 23 6.97 -38.47 -4.92
CA ALA A 23 5.89 -37.58 -5.32
C ALA A 23 6.57 -36.22 -5.53
N SER A 24 6.61 -35.75 -6.76
CA SER A 24 6.98 -34.39 -7.06
C SER A 24 6.03 -33.53 -6.21
N VAL A 25 6.59 -32.89 -5.18
CA VAL A 25 5.88 -31.85 -4.45
C VAL A 25 5.66 -30.77 -5.51
N PHE A 26 4.48 -30.78 -6.14
CA PHE A 26 4.07 -29.66 -6.97
C PHE A 26 4.07 -28.47 -6.02
N ALA A 27 4.95 -27.51 -6.25
CA ALA A 27 4.86 -26.22 -5.58
C ALA A 27 3.42 -25.74 -5.75
N ALA A 28 2.77 -25.40 -4.64
CA ALA A 28 1.38 -24.94 -4.68
C ALA A 28 1.29 -23.77 -5.67
N ASP A 29 0.27 -23.76 -6.52
CA ASP A 29 0.04 -22.68 -7.47
C ASP A 29 -0.10 -21.36 -6.66
N PRO A 30 0.79 -20.37 -6.85
CA PRO A 30 0.72 -19.11 -6.11
C PRO A 30 -0.63 -18.41 -6.28
N TRP A 31 -1.32 -18.63 -7.39
CA TRP A 31 -2.63 -18.03 -7.64
C TRP A 31 -3.77 -18.73 -6.89
N GLN A 32 -3.59 -19.97 -6.48
CA GLN A 32 -4.50 -20.61 -5.52
C GLN A 32 -4.36 -19.94 -4.15
N GLN A 33 -3.14 -19.62 -3.71
CA GLN A 33 -2.92 -18.85 -2.48
C GLN A 33 -3.59 -17.47 -2.55
N ALA A 34 -3.48 -16.75 -3.68
CA ALA A 34 -4.18 -15.49 -3.89
C ALA A 34 -5.70 -15.65 -3.76
N ALA A 35 -6.27 -16.71 -4.35
CA ALA A 35 -7.70 -17.00 -4.25
C ALA A 35 -8.11 -17.29 -2.79
N ASP A 36 -7.31 -18.03 -2.05
CA ASP A 36 -7.55 -18.35 -0.64
C ASP A 36 -7.46 -17.09 0.24
N ILE A 37 -6.54 -16.17 -0.05
CA ILE A 37 -6.45 -14.85 0.61
C ILE A 37 -7.75 -14.07 0.39
N VAL A 38 -8.20 -13.93 -0.86
CA VAL A 38 -9.45 -13.23 -1.17
C VAL A 38 -10.65 -13.90 -0.50
N ALA A 39 -10.69 -15.23 -0.47
CA ALA A 39 -11.79 -15.97 0.14
C ALA A 39 -11.93 -15.76 1.65
N ARG A 40 -10.82 -15.50 2.36
CA ARG A 40 -10.85 -15.24 3.82
C ARG A 40 -11.07 -13.77 4.18
N ILE A 41 -10.74 -12.83 3.30
CA ILE A 41 -11.03 -11.40 3.51
C ILE A 41 -12.55 -11.19 3.45
N LYS A 42 -13.12 -10.70 4.54
CA LYS A 42 -14.56 -10.46 4.67
C LYS A 42 -14.81 -9.00 5.01
N PRO A 43 -15.41 -8.22 4.12
CA PRO A 43 -15.85 -6.87 4.46
C PRO A 43 -16.80 -6.87 5.66
N PRO A 44 -16.75 -5.83 6.51
CA PRO A 44 -17.65 -5.71 7.65
C PRO A 44 -19.11 -5.59 7.20
N ALA A 45 -20.02 -6.15 8.00
CA ALA A 45 -21.45 -5.98 7.84
C ALA A 45 -22.02 -5.10 8.96
N PHE A 46 -23.00 -4.29 8.63
CA PHE A 46 -23.59 -3.32 9.55
C PHE A 46 -25.10 -3.53 9.72
N PRO A 47 -25.64 -3.26 10.92
CA PRO A 47 -27.08 -3.22 11.12
C PRO A 47 -27.77 -2.23 10.15
N GLN A 48 -28.97 -2.56 9.72
CA GLN A 48 -29.79 -1.72 8.82
C GLN A 48 -30.40 -0.53 9.60
N ARG A 49 -29.56 0.40 10.00
CA ARG A 49 -29.93 1.62 10.74
C ARG A 49 -29.13 2.80 10.19
N ASP A 50 -29.84 3.89 9.89
CA ASP A 50 -29.26 5.10 9.34
C ASP A 50 -29.30 6.25 10.35
N PHE A 51 -28.16 6.90 10.48
CA PHE A 51 -27.94 8.10 11.30
C PHE A 51 -27.59 9.25 10.36
N ASP A 52 -28.61 9.93 9.86
CA ASP A 52 -28.48 11.06 8.94
C ASP A 52 -27.88 12.27 9.67
N ILE A 53 -26.74 12.79 9.20
CA ILE A 53 -26.00 13.90 9.83
C ILE A 53 -26.83 15.17 9.95
N ILE A 54 -27.84 15.40 9.07
CA ILE A 54 -28.74 16.55 9.14
C ILE A 54 -29.56 16.51 10.44
N LYS A 55 -29.99 15.33 10.89
CA LYS A 55 -30.70 15.16 12.17
C LYS A 55 -29.86 15.51 13.39
N TYR A 56 -28.54 15.58 13.21
CA TYR A 56 -27.58 15.98 14.24
C TYR A 56 -27.09 17.41 14.06
N GLY A 57 -27.69 18.17 13.11
CA GLY A 57 -27.44 19.59 12.92
C GLY A 57 -26.46 19.94 11.80
N ALA A 58 -26.04 18.99 10.97
CA ALA A 58 -25.24 19.29 9.77
C ALA A 58 -26.09 20.06 8.74
N ARG A 59 -25.44 20.97 8.00
CA ARG A 59 -26.07 21.77 6.96
C ARG A 59 -25.16 21.86 5.73
N PRO A 60 -25.70 21.68 4.51
CA PRO A 60 -24.91 21.77 3.27
C PRO A 60 -24.77 23.22 2.77
N ASP A 61 -24.51 24.17 3.65
CA ASP A 61 -24.47 25.61 3.38
C ASP A 61 -23.08 26.26 3.65
N GLY A 62 -22.06 25.41 3.83
CA GLY A 62 -20.68 25.84 4.12
C GLY A 62 -20.41 26.06 5.61
N THR A 63 -21.40 25.92 6.49
CA THR A 63 -21.13 25.90 7.93
C THR A 63 -20.37 24.65 8.35
N ASP A 64 -19.62 24.77 9.44
CA ASP A 64 -18.86 23.66 10.01
C ASP A 64 -19.80 22.56 10.56
N CYS A 65 -19.65 21.35 10.04
CA CYS A 65 -20.45 20.19 10.40
C CYS A 65 -19.68 19.19 11.30
N THR A 66 -18.47 19.50 11.74
CA THR A 66 -17.60 18.58 12.50
C THR A 66 -18.33 17.96 13.70
N ASP A 67 -18.92 18.79 14.55
CA ASP A 67 -19.62 18.30 15.75
C ASP A 67 -20.89 17.52 15.42
N ALA A 68 -21.59 17.88 14.35
CA ALA A 68 -22.79 17.17 13.90
C ALA A 68 -22.43 15.76 13.43
N ILE A 69 -21.38 15.64 12.63
CA ILE A 69 -20.86 14.34 12.16
C ILE A 69 -20.36 13.52 13.35
N ALA A 70 -19.61 14.10 14.27
CA ALA A 70 -19.11 13.42 15.48
C ALA A 70 -20.26 12.89 16.37
N ARG A 71 -21.36 13.68 16.54
CA ARG A 71 -22.56 13.24 17.27
C ARG A 71 -23.26 12.08 16.57
N ALA A 72 -23.39 12.12 15.24
CA ALA A 72 -24.00 11.04 14.46
C ALA A 72 -23.18 9.74 14.59
N ILE A 73 -21.85 9.82 14.47
CA ILE A 73 -20.94 8.69 14.67
C ILE A 73 -21.05 8.11 16.08
N SER A 74 -21.09 8.98 17.09
CA SER A 74 -21.21 8.55 18.49
C SER A 74 -22.55 7.87 18.77
N ALA A 75 -23.65 8.41 18.23
CA ALA A 75 -24.97 7.82 18.34
C ALA A 75 -25.08 6.46 17.63
N CYS A 76 -24.49 6.36 16.43
CA CYS A 76 -24.43 5.11 15.68
C CYS A 76 -23.65 4.03 16.44
N ASN A 77 -22.46 4.35 16.92
CA ASN A 77 -21.65 3.43 17.72
C ASN A 77 -22.36 3.00 19.01
N ALA A 78 -22.94 3.93 19.77
CA ALA A 78 -23.69 3.64 21.00
C ALA A 78 -24.93 2.75 20.77
N ALA A 79 -25.52 2.84 19.59
CA ALA A 79 -26.65 1.97 19.20
C ALA A 79 -26.21 0.56 18.73
N GLY A 80 -24.91 0.24 18.80
CA GLY A 80 -24.35 -1.03 18.33
C GLY A 80 -24.07 -1.08 16.84
N GLY A 81 -23.96 0.09 16.17
CA GLY A 81 -23.53 0.23 14.78
C GLY A 81 -24.66 0.54 13.78
N GLY A 82 -24.25 0.79 12.55
CA GLY A 82 -25.10 1.18 11.44
C GLY A 82 -24.38 2.05 10.42
N ARG A 83 -25.15 2.84 9.63
CA ARG A 83 -24.61 3.80 8.69
C ARG A 83 -24.81 5.22 9.19
N VAL A 84 -23.73 6.01 9.21
CA VAL A 84 -23.80 7.46 9.33
C VAL A 84 -23.90 8.02 7.92
N VAL A 85 -25.06 8.53 7.55
CA VAL A 85 -25.36 8.96 6.18
C VAL A 85 -25.06 10.43 6.02
N VAL A 86 -24.25 10.74 5.00
CA VAL A 86 -23.99 12.08 4.50
C VAL A 86 -24.86 12.28 3.25
N PRO A 87 -25.95 13.04 3.32
CA PRO A 87 -26.83 13.29 2.18
C PRO A 87 -26.16 14.14 1.09
N ALA A 88 -26.83 14.28 -0.06
CA ALA A 88 -26.36 15.16 -1.14
C ALA A 88 -26.15 16.60 -0.65
N GLY A 89 -25.03 17.20 -1.03
CA GLY A 89 -24.63 18.57 -0.63
C GLY A 89 -23.15 18.66 -0.26
N ILE A 90 -22.71 19.85 0.05
CA ILE A 90 -21.32 20.15 0.44
C ILE A 90 -21.29 20.43 1.94
N TYR A 91 -20.56 19.64 2.69
CA TYR A 91 -20.44 19.73 4.14
C TYR A 91 -18.99 20.06 4.52
N SER A 92 -18.77 21.24 5.06
CA SER A 92 -17.47 21.64 5.61
C SER A 92 -17.21 20.91 6.93
N THR A 93 -16.01 20.37 7.12
CA THR A 93 -15.66 19.61 8.31
C THR A 93 -14.17 19.72 8.64
N ALA A 94 -13.83 19.53 9.91
CA ALA A 94 -12.49 19.16 10.37
C ALA A 94 -12.32 17.62 10.31
N PRO A 95 -11.23 17.04 10.84
CA PRO A 95 -11.04 15.60 10.88
C PRO A 95 -12.23 14.83 11.47
N ILE A 96 -12.54 13.70 10.84
CA ILE A 96 -13.61 12.79 11.24
C ILE A 96 -12.98 11.56 11.88
N HIS A 97 -13.32 11.28 13.14
CA HIS A 97 -12.86 10.07 13.84
C HIS A 97 -13.93 8.99 13.82
N LEU A 98 -13.66 7.89 13.11
CA LEU A 98 -14.57 6.74 13.08
C LEU A 98 -14.47 5.93 14.37
N LYS A 99 -15.58 5.31 14.72
CA LYS A 99 -15.70 4.37 15.85
C LYS A 99 -16.10 3.00 15.35
N SER A 100 -15.84 1.99 16.14
CA SER A 100 -16.18 0.60 15.81
C SER A 100 -17.66 0.44 15.45
N ASN A 101 -17.93 -0.45 14.49
CA ASN A 101 -19.26 -0.76 13.96
C ASN A 101 -19.95 0.40 13.21
N VAL A 102 -19.19 1.38 12.73
CA VAL A 102 -19.70 2.55 12.00
C VAL A 102 -19.29 2.49 10.53
N ASN A 103 -20.27 2.64 9.65
CA ASN A 103 -20.08 2.90 8.24
C ASN A 103 -20.42 4.37 7.94
N LEU A 104 -19.41 5.19 7.63
CA LEU A 104 -19.63 6.53 7.10
C LEU A 104 -19.99 6.42 5.61
N HIS A 105 -21.25 6.72 5.28
CA HIS A 105 -21.79 6.51 3.95
C HIS A 105 -22.14 7.84 3.26
N LEU A 106 -21.42 8.13 2.18
CA LEU A 106 -21.63 9.33 1.37
C LEU A 106 -22.52 8.98 0.19
N VAL A 107 -23.74 9.54 0.14
CA VAL A 107 -24.60 9.34 -1.02
C VAL A 107 -24.00 10.03 -2.26
N LYS A 108 -24.43 9.67 -3.42
CA LYS A 108 -24.04 10.33 -4.67
C LYS A 108 -24.23 11.85 -4.55
N THR A 109 -23.24 12.62 -5.03
CA THR A 109 -23.15 14.09 -4.92
C THR A 109 -22.98 14.67 -3.51
N ALA A 110 -22.82 13.84 -2.48
CA ALA A 110 -22.32 14.32 -1.19
C ALA A 110 -20.84 14.67 -1.28
N VAL A 111 -20.42 15.78 -0.69
CA VAL A 111 -19.03 16.21 -0.61
C VAL A 111 -18.69 16.51 0.84
N LEU A 112 -17.70 15.83 1.38
CA LEU A 112 -17.03 16.23 2.62
C LEU A 112 -15.84 17.12 2.25
N SER A 113 -15.92 18.40 2.59
CA SER A 113 -14.90 19.40 2.28
C SER A 113 -14.09 19.70 3.55
N PHE A 114 -12.85 19.22 3.58
CA PHE A 114 -12.02 19.30 4.79
C PHE A 114 -11.39 20.68 4.99
N SER A 115 -11.26 21.07 6.24
CA SER A 115 -10.66 22.35 6.64
C SER A 115 -9.21 22.47 6.15
N ARG A 116 -8.82 23.68 5.75
CA ARG A 116 -7.43 24.04 5.41
C ARG A 116 -6.64 24.56 6.62
N ASP A 117 -7.32 24.77 7.76
CA ASP A 117 -6.70 25.27 8.98
C ASP A 117 -6.08 24.13 9.79
N PRO A 118 -4.74 24.10 9.94
CA PRO A 118 -4.06 23.05 10.70
C PRO A 118 -4.49 22.95 12.17
N ALA A 119 -4.89 24.07 12.79
CA ALA A 119 -5.34 24.07 14.18
C ALA A 119 -6.58 23.18 14.40
N ARG A 120 -7.37 22.95 13.34
CA ARG A 120 -8.55 22.07 13.36
C ARG A 120 -8.20 20.57 13.37
N TYR A 121 -6.92 20.22 13.15
CA TYR A 121 -6.42 18.84 13.12
C TYR A 121 -5.82 18.41 14.47
N LEU A 122 -6.01 19.21 15.50
CA LEU A 122 -5.67 18.92 16.89
C LEU A 122 -6.87 18.31 17.64
N PRO A 123 -6.65 17.56 18.74
CA PRO A 123 -5.36 17.24 19.35
C PRO A 123 -4.53 16.28 18.50
N LEU A 124 -3.22 16.18 18.79
CA LEU A 124 -2.33 15.22 18.14
C LEU A 124 -2.81 13.79 18.38
N VAL A 125 -2.69 12.95 17.34
CA VAL A 125 -3.06 11.55 17.39
C VAL A 125 -1.87 10.66 17.07
N TYR A 126 -1.95 9.38 17.44
CA TYR A 126 -1.01 8.37 16.97
C TYR A 126 -1.07 8.27 15.45
N THR A 127 0.08 8.29 14.82
CA THR A 127 0.22 8.11 13.37
C THR A 127 1.56 7.43 13.07
N ARG A 128 1.71 6.95 11.85
CA ARG A 128 2.99 6.61 11.27
C ARG A 128 3.22 7.56 10.09
N TRP A 129 4.28 8.34 10.16
CA TRP A 129 4.61 9.32 9.14
C TRP A 129 5.86 8.87 8.38
N GLU A 130 5.75 8.63 7.07
CA GLU A 130 6.79 8.00 6.24
C GLU A 130 7.47 6.79 6.95
N GLY A 131 6.64 5.88 7.49
CA GLY A 131 7.10 4.64 8.11
C GLY A 131 7.64 4.74 9.54
N VAL A 132 7.58 5.91 10.20
CA VAL A 132 8.03 6.12 11.59
C VAL A 132 6.86 6.52 12.48
N GLU A 133 6.69 5.85 13.63
CA GLU A 133 5.62 6.14 14.59
C GLU A 133 5.84 7.49 15.29
N CYS A 134 4.77 8.30 15.40
CA CYS A 134 4.78 9.58 16.10
C CYS A 134 3.38 10.02 16.53
N LEU A 135 3.29 11.13 17.24
CA LEU A 135 2.07 11.88 17.48
C LEU A 135 2.07 13.13 16.59
N ASN A 136 1.08 13.24 15.71
CA ASN A 136 1.00 14.31 14.73
C ASN A 136 -0.46 14.76 14.52
N TYR A 137 -0.69 15.73 13.63
CA TYR A 137 -2.01 16.10 13.16
C TYR A 137 -2.84 14.88 12.74
N SER A 138 -4.12 14.88 13.10
CA SER A 138 -5.05 13.83 12.68
C SER A 138 -5.16 13.77 11.15
N ALA A 139 -5.27 12.56 10.59
CA ALA A 139 -5.75 12.41 9.22
C ALA A 139 -7.18 12.96 9.07
N GLN A 140 -7.58 13.32 7.85
CA GLN A 140 -8.91 13.87 7.57
C GLN A 140 -10.03 12.89 7.92
N VAL A 141 -9.83 11.59 7.63
CA VAL A 141 -10.66 10.51 8.19
C VAL A 141 -9.75 9.55 8.95
N TYR A 142 -9.97 9.43 10.23
CA TYR A 142 -9.07 8.74 11.14
C TYR A 142 -9.79 7.66 11.96
N ALA A 143 -9.07 6.59 12.26
CA ALA A 143 -9.45 5.60 13.26
C ALA A 143 -8.19 5.00 13.90
N ASP A 144 -8.25 4.67 15.18
CA ASP A 144 -7.19 3.97 15.88
C ASP A 144 -7.76 2.91 16.81
N GLY A 145 -7.30 1.67 16.68
CA GLY A 145 -7.77 0.54 17.46
C GLY A 145 -9.24 0.21 17.26
N GLN A 146 -9.82 0.52 16.09
CA GLN A 146 -11.22 0.28 15.80
C GLN A 146 -11.45 -1.01 15.00
N GLU A 147 -12.67 -1.49 15.04
CA GLU A 147 -13.06 -2.73 14.38
C GLU A 147 -14.41 -2.57 13.67
N ASN A 148 -14.58 -3.25 12.53
CA ASN A 148 -15.78 -3.15 11.71
C ASN A 148 -16.09 -1.69 11.34
N ILE A 149 -15.17 -1.04 10.63
CA ILE A 149 -15.34 0.34 10.18
C ILE A 149 -15.42 0.39 8.65
N ALA A 150 -16.23 1.31 8.15
CA ALA A 150 -16.30 1.52 6.71
C ALA A 150 -16.45 2.99 6.33
N LEU A 151 -15.98 3.29 5.13
CA LEU A 151 -16.26 4.50 4.37
C LEU A 151 -16.79 4.08 3.00
N THR A 152 -18.05 4.34 2.72
CA THR A 152 -18.72 3.81 1.52
C THR A 152 -19.55 4.85 0.79
N GLY A 153 -19.99 4.49 -0.42
CA GLY A 153 -20.91 5.30 -1.22
C GLY A 153 -20.29 5.86 -2.49
N GLU A 154 -20.95 6.83 -3.12
CA GLU A 154 -20.53 7.44 -4.40
C GLU A 154 -20.19 8.94 -4.26
N GLY A 155 -20.03 9.42 -3.03
CA GLY A 155 -19.69 10.81 -2.74
C GLY A 155 -18.19 11.09 -2.86
N THR A 156 -17.80 12.32 -2.53
CA THR A 156 -16.43 12.83 -2.66
C THR A 156 -15.87 13.27 -1.31
N LEU A 157 -14.62 12.90 -1.06
CA LEU A 157 -13.78 13.51 -0.04
C LEU A 157 -12.90 14.55 -0.76
N GLU A 158 -13.03 15.80 -0.38
CA GLU A 158 -12.24 16.92 -0.91
C GLU A 158 -11.28 17.42 0.17
N GLY A 159 -9.98 17.09 0.01
CA GLY A 159 -8.93 17.40 0.98
C GLY A 159 -8.50 18.85 1.00
N ASN A 160 -8.88 19.61 -0.04
CA ASN A 160 -8.61 21.04 -0.20
C ASN A 160 -7.12 21.42 -0.14
N ALA A 161 -6.21 20.50 -0.39
CA ALA A 161 -4.80 20.81 -0.52
C ALA A 161 -4.51 21.39 -1.91
N ASP A 162 -3.64 22.38 -1.97
CA ASP A 162 -3.18 23.03 -3.19
C ASP A 162 -1.82 23.71 -2.96
N CYS A 163 -1.30 24.40 -3.98
CA CYS A 163 -0.03 25.16 -3.88
C CYS A 163 -0.06 26.38 -2.94
N SER A 164 -1.17 26.63 -2.28
CA SER A 164 -1.31 27.67 -1.22
C SER A 164 -1.56 27.06 0.16
N HIS A 165 -1.96 25.77 0.21
CA HIS A 165 -2.35 25.08 1.44
C HIS A 165 -1.79 23.66 1.45
N TRP A 166 -1.18 23.23 2.52
CA TRP A 166 -0.59 21.92 2.78
C TRP A 166 0.60 21.58 1.88
N TRP A 167 0.48 21.63 0.53
CA TRP A 167 1.55 21.23 -0.37
C TRP A 167 2.83 22.07 -0.26
N PRO A 168 2.79 23.39 0.02
CA PRO A 168 4.01 24.17 0.28
C PRO A 168 4.85 23.61 1.43
N TRP A 169 4.24 22.92 2.39
CA TRP A 169 4.96 22.30 3.49
C TRP A 169 5.96 21.22 3.06
N LYS A 170 5.83 20.70 1.86
CA LYS A 170 6.82 19.79 1.26
C LYS A 170 8.20 20.44 1.08
N GLY A 171 8.27 21.78 0.98
CA GLY A 171 9.53 22.49 0.75
C GLY A 171 10.01 22.41 -0.72
N ARG A 172 9.08 22.35 -1.67
CA ARG A 172 9.37 22.31 -3.11
C ARG A 172 8.71 23.46 -3.84
N THR A 173 9.47 24.14 -4.71
CA THR A 173 8.97 25.33 -5.45
C THR A 173 7.83 25.01 -6.40
N ASN A 174 7.85 23.83 -7.02
CA ASN A 174 6.74 23.34 -7.86
C ASN A 174 5.46 23.00 -7.08
N CYS A 175 5.53 23.02 -5.75
CA CYS A 175 4.38 22.78 -4.86
C CYS A 175 3.98 24.06 -4.09
N GLY A 176 4.39 25.23 -4.57
CA GLY A 176 4.05 26.54 -4.01
C GLY A 176 4.94 27.03 -2.86
N TRP A 177 5.97 26.30 -2.47
CA TRP A 177 6.94 26.75 -1.46
C TRP A 177 7.92 27.78 -2.06
N SER A 178 8.31 28.76 -1.27
CA SER A 178 9.35 29.74 -1.60
C SER A 178 10.47 29.70 -0.56
N GLU A 179 11.69 30.05 -0.97
CA GLU A 179 12.85 30.09 -0.08
C GLU A 179 12.57 30.98 1.14
N GLY A 180 12.96 30.51 2.32
CA GLY A 180 12.73 31.18 3.60
C GLY A 180 11.37 30.86 4.26
N GLN A 181 10.44 30.22 3.55
CA GLN A 181 9.22 29.71 4.17
C GLN A 181 9.50 28.43 4.98
N PRO A 182 8.78 28.20 6.08
CA PRO A 182 8.90 26.95 6.81
C PRO A 182 8.42 25.75 5.96
N ASN A 183 9.03 24.59 6.23
CA ASN A 183 8.67 23.33 5.58
C ASN A 183 8.87 22.15 6.52
N GLN A 184 8.53 20.94 6.06
CA GLN A 184 8.56 19.70 6.85
C GLN A 184 9.97 19.14 7.09
N ASP A 185 10.99 19.51 6.31
CA ASP A 185 12.30 18.81 6.33
C ASP A 185 12.97 18.79 7.72
N PRO A 186 13.00 19.87 8.52
CA PRO A 186 13.57 19.80 9.86
C PRO A 186 12.84 18.81 10.78
N ALA A 187 11.50 18.78 10.74
CA ALA A 187 10.70 17.88 11.55
C ALA A 187 10.79 16.44 11.06
N ARG A 188 10.81 16.22 9.74
CA ARG A 188 11.06 14.90 9.11
C ARG A 188 12.39 14.31 9.58
N ASN A 189 13.45 15.10 9.51
CA ASN A 189 14.77 14.66 9.93
C ASN A 189 14.83 14.36 11.44
N ALA A 190 14.22 15.20 12.27
CA ALA A 190 14.11 14.98 13.71
C ALA A 190 13.31 13.68 14.02
N LEU A 191 12.19 13.43 13.34
CA LEU A 191 11.41 12.21 13.51
C LEU A 191 12.22 10.96 13.15
N PHE A 192 12.96 10.99 12.04
CA PHE A 192 13.80 9.86 11.63
C PHE A 192 14.93 9.60 12.62
N ASP A 193 15.54 10.66 13.14
CA ASP A 193 16.57 10.56 14.17
C ASP A 193 16.03 10.02 15.51
N MET A 194 14.83 10.45 15.91
CA MET A 194 14.12 9.91 17.07
C MET A 194 13.80 8.40 16.87
N GLY A 195 13.33 8.01 15.68
CA GLY A 195 13.08 6.60 15.36
C GLY A 195 14.36 5.76 15.38
N ALA A 196 15.47 6.29 14.89
CA ALA A 196 16.76 5.62 14.92
C ALA A 196 17.35 5.44 16.35
N LYS A 197 16.98 6.33 17.28
CA LYS A 197 17.46 6.35 18.65
C LYS A 197 16.50 5.74 19.67
N ASP A 198 15.43 5.09 19.24
CA ASP A 198 14.37 4.54 20.11
C ASP A 198 13.80 5.56 21.12
N VAL A 199 13.71 6.83 20.74
CA VAL A 199 13.03 7.81 21.58
C VAL A 199 11.58 7.33 21.84
N PRO A 200 11.08 7.32 23.08
CA PRO A 200 9.73 6.87 23.37
C PRO A 200 8.65 7.61 22.53
N LEU A 201 7.64 6.87 22.07
CA LEU A 201 6.56 7.41 21.22
C LEU A 201 5.92 8.69 21.81
N ALA A 202 5.72 8.74 23.13
CA ALA A 202 5.13 9.88 23.82
C ALA A 202 5.95 11.17 23.69
N GLU A 203 7.23 11.07 23.36
CA GLU A 203 8.14 12.20 23.14
C GLU A 203 8.24 12.61 21.67
N ARG A 204 7.81 11.75 20.73
CA ARG A 204 7.82 11.99 19.30
C ARG A 204 6.59 12.82 18.89
N THR A 205 6.50 14.04 19.39
CA THR A 205 5.34 14.93 19.21
C THR A 205 5.61 15.98 18.15
N PHE A 206 4.73 15.99 17.15
CA PHE A 206 4.77 16.93 16.03
C PHE A 206 3.39 17.58 15.89
N GLY A 207 3.32 18.73 15.28
CA GLY A 207 2.07 19.49 15.13
C GLY A 207 2.41 20.91 14.77
N GLU A 208 1.88 21.88 15.50
CA GLU A 208 2.13 23.31 15.24
C GLU A 208 3.64 23.58 15.17
N GLY A 209 4.06 24.28 14.09
CA GLY A 209 5.46 24.61 13.83
C GLY A 209 6.31 23.49 13.20
N HIS A 210 5.78 22.28 13.03
CA HIS A 210 6.55 21.13 12.50
C HIS A 210 6.24 20.82 11.03
N TYR A 211 5.11 21.22 10.49
CA TYR A 211 4.73 21.12 9.09
C TYR A 211 4.69 19.69 8.52
N LEU A 212 4.56 18.65 9.34
CA LEU A 212 4.31 17.29 8.88
C LEU A 212 2.85 17.17 8.45
N ARG A 213 2.63 16.99 7.14
CA ARG A 213 1.28 16.96 6.55
C ARG A 213 0.51 15.71 6.98
N PRO A 214 -0.80 15.82 7.29
CA PRO A 214 -1.64 14.66 7.55
C PRO A 214 -2.02 13.94 6.25
N ASN A 215 -2.42 12.66 6.37
CA ASN A 215 -3.02 11.89 5.27
C ASN A 215 -4.52 12.20 5.12
N MET A 216 -5.14 11.82 4.00
CA MET A 216 -6.60 11.91 3.88
C MET A 216 -7.27 10.84 4.74
N ILE A 217 -7.00 9.57 4.51
CA ILE A 217 -7.51 8.46 5.31
C ILE A 217 -6.34 7.76 5.98
N GLN A 218 -6.36 7.68 7.30
CA GLN A 218 -5.42 6.85 8.02
C GLN A 218 -6.13 6.09 9.14
N PHE A 219 -6.20 4.77 8.96
CA PHE A 219 -6.68 3.86 9.98
C PHE A 219 -5.48 3.14 10.59
N CYS A 220 -5.35 3.22 11.91
CA CYS A 220 -4.24 2.63 12.63
C CYS A 220 -4.71 1.48 13.51
N ARG A 221 -3.93 0.39 13.59
CA ARG A 221 -4.16 -0.74 14.50
C ARG A 221 -5.60 -1.25 14.52
N SER A 222 -6.26 -1.18 13.35
CA SER A 222 -7.68 -1.45 13.17
C SER A 222 -7.91 -2.70 12.30
N ARG A 223 -9.10 -3.29 12.40
CA ARG A 223 -9.41 -4.51 11.64
C ARG A 223 -10.82 -4.51 11.06
N ASN A 224 -11.04 -5.35 10.05
CA ASN A 224 -12.30 -5.44 9.32
C ASN A 224 -12.71 -4.08 8.74
N ILE A 225 -11.98 -3.66 7.71
CA ILE A 225 -12.06 -2.33 7.13
C ILE A 225 -12.61 -2.44 5.71
N LEU A 226 -13.54 -1.54 5.36
CA LEU A 226 -14.04 -1.39 3.99
C LEU A 226 -13.98 0.08 3.56
N ILE A 227 -13.31 0.34 2.44
CA ILE A 227 -13.35 1.63 1.74
C ILE A 227 -13.89 1.35 0.34
N GLU A 228 -15.09 1.87 0.01
CA GLU A 228 -15.77 1.46 -1.22
C GLU A 228 -16.48 2.61 -1.94
N GLY A 229 -16.22 2.74 -3.24
CA GLY A 229 -16.99 3.52 -4.20
C GLY A 229 -16.76 5.03 -4.19
N VAL A 230 -16.16 5.57 -3.15
CA VAL A 230 -15.94 7.02 -2.97
C VAL A 230 -14.87 7.57 -3.92
N THR A 231 -14.97 8.87 -4.19
CA THR A 231 -13.94 9.65 -4.90
C THR A 231 -13.12 10.46 -3.90
N MET A 232 -11.80 10.48 -4.06
CA MET A 232 -10.87 11.25 -3.22
C MET A 232 -10.10 12.24 -4.08
N LYS A 233 -9.93 13.47 -3.57
CA LYS A 233 -9.27 14.56 -4.28
C LYS A 233 -8.46 15.42 -3.33
N ASN A 234 -7.31 15.88 -3.84
CA ASN A 234 -6.52 16.96 -3.23
C ASN A 234 -6.17 16.71 -1.76
N SER A 235 -5.64 15.51 -1.46
CA SER A 235 -5.11 15.17 -0.14
C SER A 235 -3.92 16.05 0.24
N PRO A 236 -3.72 16.36 1.52
CA PRO A 236 -2.47 16.95 1.98
C PRO A 236 -1.24 16.06 1.75
N MET A 237 -1.38 14.74 1.87
CA MET A 237 -0.35 13.73 1.68
C MET A 237 -0.96 12.44 1.11
N PHE A 238 -0.66 11.24 1.62
CA PHE A 238 -1.24 9.97 1.15
C PHE A 238 -2.77 9.98 1.20
N GLU A 239 -3.40 9.35 0.18
CA GLU A 239 -4.87 9.29 0.13
C GLU A 239 -5.41 8.22 1.09
N ILE A 240 -5.00 6.96 0.93
CA ILE A 240 -5.43 5.84 1.77
C ILE A 240 -4.20 5.19 2.40
N ASN A 241 -4.04 5.29 3.70
CA ASN A 241 -2.90 4.73 4.42
C ASN A 241 -3.35 3.93 5.66
N PRO A 242 -3.77 2.67 5.51
CA PRO A 242 -3.95 1.79 6.64
C PRO A 242 -2.60 1.40 7.23
N VAL A 243 -2.46 1.49 8.55
CA VAL A 243 -1.22 1.23 9.30
C VAL A 243 -1.46 0.17 10.36
N LEU A 244 -0.71 -0.93 10.34
CA LEU A 244 -0.86 -2.03 11.29
C LEU A 244 -2.31 -2.58 11.31
N CYS A 245 -2.93 -2.65 10.15
CA CYS A 245 -4.31 -3.08 9.98
C CYS A 245 -4.42 -4.49 9.42
N SER A 246 -5.56 -5.13 9.62
CA SER A 246 -5.84 -6.46 9.05
C SER A 246 -7.27 -6.58 8.51
N ASN A 247 -7.45 -7.47 7.53
CA ASN A 247 -8.72 -7.68 6.83
C ASN A 247 -9.25 -6.36 6.24
N VAL A 248 -8.49 -5.81 5.28
CA VAL A 248 -8.75 -4.52 4.64
C VAL A 248 -9.25 -4.74 3.23
N THR A 249 -10.37 -4.14 2.88
CA THR A 249 -10.90 -4.10 1.50
C THR A 249 -10.97 -2.65 1.01
N VAL A 250 -10.29 -2.37 -0.10
CA VAL A 250 -10.41 -1.11 -0.85
C VAL A 250 -10.96 -1.46 -2.22
N ARG A 251 -12.16 -0.99 -2.54
CA ARG A 251 -12.85 -1.44 -3.74
C ARG A 251 -13.57 -0.30 -4.46
N GLY A 252 -13.40 -0.22 -5.79
CA GLY A 252 -14.16 0.71 -6.64
C GLY A 252 -13.92 2.18 -6.33
N VAL A 253 -12.84 2.54 -5.65
CA VAL A 253 -12.51 3.93 -5.34
C VAL A 253 -11.88 4.64 -6.55
N THR A 254 -12.09 5.94 -6.64
CA THR A 254 -11.45 6.80 -7.63
C THR A 254 -10.61 7.85 -6.91
N ILE A 255 -9.32 7.92 -7.25
CA ILE A 255 -8.39 8.91 -6.69
C ILE A 255 -7.89 9.82 -7.80
N VAL A 256 -8.00 11.13 -7.60
CA VAL A 256 -7.49 12.17 -8.50
C VAL A 256 -6.83 13.26 -7.66
N SER A 257 -5.51 13.20 -7.51
CA SER A 257 -4.77 14.10 -6.63
C SER A 257 -3.31 14.23 -7.10
N HIS A 258 -2.91 15.42 -7.53
CA HIS A 258 -1.60 15.67 -8.17
C HIS A 258 -0.67 16.55 -7.31
N GLY A 259 -0.71 16.36 -6.01
CA GLY A 259 0.21 17.01 -5.07
C GLY A 259 1.45 16.17 -4.75
N PRO A 260 2.38 16.73 -3.98
CA PRO A 260 3.57 15.98 -3.53
C PRO A 260 3.18 14.93 -2.49
N ASN A 261 3.65 13.70 -2.68
CA ASN A 261 3.33 12.53 -1.86
C ASN A 261 1.81 12.26 -1.78
N THR A 262 1.07 12.51 -2.87
CA THR A 262 -0.33 12.09 -2.98
C THR A 262 -0.39 10.67 -3.54
N ASP A 263 0.24 9.73 -2.80
CA ASP A 263 0.17 8.30 -3.07
C ASP A 263 -1.27 7.82 -2.91
N GLY A 264 -1.73 6.94 -3.81
CA GLY A 264 -3.15 6.56 -3.85
C GLY A 264 -3.55 5.62 -2.72
N CYS A 265 -2.85 4.50 -2.54
CA CYS A 265 -3.14 3.57 -1.44
C CYS A 265 -1.87 2.88 -0.94
N ASP A 266 -1.56 3.12 0.32
CA ASP A 266 -0.32 2.73 0.98
C ASP A 266 -0.58 1.85 2.21
N PRO A 267 -0.82 0.55 2.04
CA PRO A 267 -0.84 -0.37 3.18
C PRO A 267 0.55 -0.43 3.82
N ASP A 268 0.64 -0.09 5.12
CA ASP A 268 1.89 -0.08 5.89
C ASP A 268 1.82 -1.07 7.05
N SER A 269 2.57 -2.16 7.00
CA SER A 269 2.54 -3.26 7.97
C SER A 269 1.13 -3.87 8.10
N CYS A 270 0.46 -4.09 6.97
CA CYS A 270 -0.91 -4.61 6.92
C CYS A 270 -0.97 -6.07 6.48
N GLN A 271 -1.98 -6.79 6.95
CA GLN A 271 -2.19 -8.20 6.63
C GLN A 271 -3.60 -8.43 6.07
N ASP A 272 -3.69 -9.33 5.06
CA ASP A 272 -4.94 -9.68 4.40
C ASP A 272 -5.63 -8.45 3.80
N VAL A 273 -5.04 -7.92 2.72
CA VAL A 273 -5.50 -6.70 2.04
C VAL A 273 -5.99 -7.05 0.64
N LEU A 274 -7.19 -6.61 0.29
CA LEU A 274 -7.74 -6.68 -1.06
C LEU A 274 -7.95 -5.26 -1.61
N ILE A 275 -7.30 -4.97 -2.76
CA ILE A 275 -7.50 -3.73 -3.49
C ILE A 275 -8.01 -4.09 -4.87
N GLU A 276 -9.26 -3.73 -5.20
CA GLU A 276 -9.86 -4.15 -6.46
C GLU A 276 -10.75 -3.09 -7.12
N ASN A 277 -10.77 -3.10 -8.46
CA ASN A 277 -11.63 -2.23 -9.28
C ASN A 277 -11.41 -0.73 -9.02
N CYS A 278 -10.21 -0.32 -8.61
CA CYS A 278 -9.87 1.06 -8.26
C CYS A 278 -9.25 1.80 -9.46
N SER A 279 -9.35 3.13 -9.45
CA SER A 279 -8.73 4.01 -10.45
C SER A 279 -7.85 5.04 -9.73
N PHE A 280 -6.58 5.09 -10.13
CA PHE A 280 -5.56 5.96 -9.54
C PHE A 280 -5.02 6.93 -10.59
N ASP A 281 -4.99 8.21 -10.25
CA ASP A 281 -4.46 9.32 -11.05
C ASP A 281 -3.80 10.29 -10.05
N THR A 282 -2.49 10.09 -9.80
CA THR A 282 -1.81 10.58 -8.60
C THR A 282 -0.59 11.43 -8.92
N GLY A 283 -0.13 12.21 -7.96
CA GLY A 283 1.10 12.99 -8.05
C GLY A 283 2.35 12.27 -7.55
N ASP A 284 2.17 11.11 -6.90
CA ASP A 284 3.23 10.20 -6.48
C ASP A 284 2.82 8.76 -6.81
N ASP A 285 3.24 7.72 -6.09
CA ASP A 285 2.91 6.34 -6.44
C ASP A 285 1.38 6.08 -6.44
N CYS A 286 0.86 5.34 -7.43
CA CYS A 286 -0.56 4.96 -7.44
C CYS A 286 -0.89 4.00 -6.29
N LEU A 287 -0.01 3.04 -6.05
CA LEU A 287 -0.05 2.11 -4.93
C LEU A 287 1.37 1.95 -4.37
N ALA A 288 1.54 2.04 -3.04
CA ALA A 288 2.84 1.81 -2.42
C ALA A 288 2.73 0.95 -1.15
N ILE A 289 3.08 -0.32 -1.27
CA ILE A 289 3.11 -1.24 -0.13
C ILE A 289 4.32 -0.92 0.73
N LYS A 290 4.08 -0.65 2.00
CA LYS A 290 5.08 -0.24 2.99
C LYS A 290 5.07 -1.17 4.21
N ALA A 291 6.18 -1.20 4.96
CA ALA A 291 6.32 -1.98 6.21
C ALA A 291 7.31 -1.31 7.17
N GLY A 292 7.12 0.00 7.40
CA GLY A 292 7.94 0.77 8.32
C GLY A 292 9.35 1.10 7.83
N ARG A 293 9.95 2.13 8.42
CA ARG A 293 11.24 2.71 8.01
C ARG A 293 12.35 2.37 8.98
N ASN A 294 13.48 1.86 8.45
CA ASN A 294 14.75 1.68 9.15
C ASN A 294 14.60 0.97 10.51
N HIS A 295 15.29 1.47 11.53
CA HIS A 295 15.25 0.89 12.88
C HIS A 295 13.83 0.86 13.46
N ASP A 296 13.03 1.91 13.29
CA ASP A 296 11.65 1.95 13.80
C ASP A 296 10.76 0.87 13.15
N GLY A 297 10.91 0.66 11.84
CA GLY A 297 10.22 -0.42 11.12
C GLY A 297 10.63 -1.81 11.63
N ARG A 298 11.93 -2.05 11.85
CA ARG A 298 12.44 -3.30 12.43
C ARG A 298 11.97 -3.52 13.87
N ARG A 299 11.95 -2.46 14.68
CA ARG A 299 11.45 -2.48 16.06
C ARG A 299 9.98 -2.90 16.12
N VAL A 300 9.15 -2.36 15.24
CA VAL A 300 7.74 -2.77 15.14
C VAL A 300 7.64 -4.20 14.60
N GLY A 301 8.46 -4.57 13.61
CA GLY A 301 8.65 -5.94 13.15
C GLY A 301 7.41 -6.59 12.53
N VAL A 302 6.47 -5.81 11.97
CA VAL A 302 5.25 -6.31 11.32
C VAL A 302 5.37 -6.13 9.82
N ALA A 303 5.32 -7.25 9.09
CA ALA A 303 5.36 -7.25 7.64
C ALA A 303 4.03 -6.80 7.03
N SER A 304 4.09 -6.29 5.80
CA SER A 304 2.93 -6.23 4.91
C SER A 304 2.83 -7.54 4.14
N GLU A 305 1.74 -8.28 4.32
CA GLU A 305 1.62 -9.62 3.72
C GLU A 305 0.19 -10.00 3.32
N ASN A 306 0.12 -10.96 2.40
CA ASN A 306 -1.15 -11.46 1.87
C ASN A 306 -1.98 -10.34 1.22
N ILE A 307 -1.41 -9.68 0.25
CA ILE A 307 -2.01 -8.54 -0.44
C ILE A 307 -2.38 -8.95 -1.86
N VAL A 308 -3.65 -8.77 -2.20
CA VAL A 308 -4.15 -9.02 -3.56
C VAL A 308 -4.63 -7.71 -4.18
N ILE A 309 -4.08 -7.39 -5.35
CA ILE A 309 -4.43 -6.19 -6.13
C ILE A 309 -4.92 -6.66 -7.50
N ARG A 310 -6.15 -6.28 -7.87
CA ARG A 310 -6.72 -6.74 -9.13
C ARG A 310 -7.70 -5.77 -9.77
N HIS A 311 -7.77 -5.84 -11.11
CA HIS A 311 -8.72 -5.05 -11.91
C HIS A 311 -8.61 -3.53 -11.66
N CYS A 312 -7.41 -3.05 -11.32
CA CYS A 312 -7.14 -1.63 -11.08
C CYS A 312 -6.64 -0.93 -12.34
N ARG A 313 -6.87 0.37 -12.41
CA ARG A 313 -6.34 1.26 -13.46
C ARG A 313 -5.44 2.30 -12.84
N MET A 314 -4.26 2.47 -13.42
CA MET A 314 -3.25 3.43 -12.96
C MET A 314 -2.87 4.35 -14.13
N LYS A 315 -2.94 5.65 -13.87
CA LYS A 315 -2.63 6.67 -14.88
C LYS A 315 -1.32 7.37 -14.53
N GLU A 316 -1.39 8.58 -14.00
CA GLU A 316 -0.20 9.36 -13.65
C GLU A 316 0.34 8.95 -12.29
N GLY A 317 1.65 9.13 -12.09
CA GLY A 317 2.32 8.87 -10.82
C GLY A 317 3.79 8.49 -11.00
N HIS A 318 4.54 8.37 -9.91
CA HIS A 318 5.92 7.91 -9.97
C HIS A 318 6.02 6.38 -10.15
N GLY A 319 5.14 5.61 -9.55
CA GLY A 319 5.04 4.17 -9.72
C GLY A 319 3.60 3.71 -9.79
N GLY A 320 3.28 2.82 -10.73
CA GLY A 320 1.94 2.23 -10.81
C GLY A 320 1.72 1.32 -9.62
N LEU A 321 2.57 0.33 -9.47
CA LEU A 321 2.60 -0.55 -8.32
C LEU A 321 4.00 -0.53 -7.71
N THR A 322 4.08 0.02 -6.51
CA THR A 322 5.35 0.21 -5.80
C THR A 322 5.40 -0.64 -4.53
N ILE A 323 6.58 -1.17 -4.22
CA ILE A 323 6.92 -1.73 -2.92
C ILE A 323 8.06 -0.91 -2.34
N GLY A 324 7.86 -0.38 -1.13
CA GLY A 324 8.84 0.48 -0.45
C GLY A 324 8.60 1.98 -0.71
N SER A 325 9.60 2.84 -0.33
CA SER A 325 10.92 2.51 0.23
C SER A 325 10.88 2.02 1.68
N GLU A 326 9.85 2.34 2.43
CA GLU A 326 9.65 1.88 3.81
C GLU A 326 9.25 0.40 3.82
N MET A 327 10.24 -0.52 3.90
CA MET A 327 10.00 -1.97 3.83
C MET A 327 10.76 -2.76 4.90
N SER A 328 11.20 -2.08 5.97
CA SER A 328 12.08 -2.66 6.97
C SER A 328 11.45 -3.79 7.81
N GLY A 329 10.11 -3.85 7.89
CA GLY A 329 9.37 -4.96 8.49
C GLY A 329 9.14 -6.15 7.56
N GLY A 330 9.50 -6.02 6.29
CA GLY A 330 9.30 -7.04 5.26
C GLY A 330 7.98 -6.93 4.49
N VAL A 331 8.00 -7.40 3.24
CA VAL A 331 6.82 -7.49 2.36
C VAL A 331 6.81 -8.84 1.68
N ARG A 332 5.70 -9.59 1.77
CA ARG A 332 5.60 -10.92 1.15
C ARG A 332 4.18 -11.30 0.76
N ASN A 333 4.07 -12.29 -0.12
CA ASN A 333 2.79 -12.78 -0.62
C ASN A 333 1.95 -11.65 -1.24
N VAL A 334 2.50 -10.97 -2.24
CA VAL A 334 1.84 -9.91 -3.00
C VAL A 334 1.44 -10.44 -4.37
N PHE A 335 0.17 -10.35 -4.69
CA PHE A 335 -0.40 -10.84 -5.93
C PHE A 335 -1.10 -9.73 -6.69
N VAL A 336 -0.68 -9.51 -7.93
CA VAL A 336 -1.21 -8.46 -8.80
C VAL A 336 -1.72 -9.09 -10.09
N GLU A 337 -3.00 -8.88 -10.38
CA GLU A 337 -3.58 -9.45 -11.60
C GLU A 337 -4.56 -8.54 -12.32
N ASN A 338 -4.60 -8.68 -13.65
CA ASN A 338 -5.62 -8.04 -14.50
C ASN A 338 -5.68 -6.51 -14.32
N CYS A 339 -4.52 -5.86 -14.21
CA CYS A 339 -4.41 -4.40 -14.05
C CYS A 339 -4.01 -3.73 -15.37
N ASP A 340 -4.45 -2.49 -15.55
CA ASP A 340 -4.15 -1.62 -16.70
C ASP A 340 -3.37 -0.38 -16.24
N LEU A 341 -2.22 -0.12 -16.87
CA LEU A 341 -1.37 1.02 -16.60
C LEU A 341 -1.08 1.75 -17.92
N ASP A 342 -1.44 3.03 -18.04
CA ASP A 342 -1.21 3.77 -19.30
C ASP A 342 -1.14 5.28 -19.07
N SER A 343 0.05 5.81 -18.95
CA SER A 343 0.32 7.25 -19.06
C SER A 343 1.80 7.51 -19.36
N PRO A 344 2.14 8.49 -20.19
CA PRO A 344 3.52 8.94 -20.36
C PRO A 344 4.09 9.60 -19.10
N ASN A 345 3.23 10.00 -18.15
CA ASN A 345 3.56 10.63 -16.89
C ASN A 345 3.51 9.62 -15.73
N LEU A 346 3.39 8.33 -16.00
CA LEU A 346 3.66 7.26 -15.07
C LEU A 346 5.11 6.82 -15.29
N ASP A 347 5.99 7.08 -14.33
CA ASP A 347 7.42 6.82 -14.53
C ASP A 347 7.71 5.32 -14.64
N GLN A 348 7.35 4.53 -13.64
CA GLN A 348 7.55 3.08 -13.63
C GLN A 348 6.21 2.36 -13.50
N ALA A 349 6.05 1.24 -14.22
CA ALA A 349 4.85 0.42 -14.05
C ALA A 349 4.92 -0.39 -12.76
N LEU A 350 5.99 -1.15 -12.58
CA LEU A 350 6.28 -1.98 -11.40
C LEU A 350 7.58 -1.50 -10.77
N ARG A 351 7.53 -1.12 -9.51
CA ARG A 351 8.62 -0.41 -8.86
C ARG A 351 8.93 -0.97 -7.48
N PHE A 352 10.22 -1.24 -7.22
CA PHE A 352 10.71 -1.63 -5.90
C PHE A 352 11.80 -0.65 -5.47
N LYS A 353 11.61 -0.04 -4.31
CA LYS A 353 12.53 0.98 -3.76
C LYS A 353 13.08 0.51 -2.42
N THR A 354 14.39 0.49 -2.28
CA THR A 354 15.06 0.23 -1.00
C THR A 354 16.45 0.86 -0.97
N ASN A 355 17.16 0.71 0.15
CA ASN A 355 18.54 1.17 0.29
C ASN A 355 19.24 0.50 1.48
N ALA A 356 20.51 0.81 1.71
CA ALA A 356 21.32 0.21 2.76
C ALA A 356 20.96 0.63 4.19
N MET A 357 19.91 1.42 4.41
CA MET A 357 19.36 1.76 5.74
C MET A 357 18.13 0.93 6.08
N ARG A 358 17.47 0.32 5.08
CA ARG A 358 16.14 -0.30 5.23
C ARG A 358 16.21 -1.68 5.86
N ASP A 359 17.16 -2.56 5.42
CA ASP A 359 17.07 -3.99 5.72
C ASP A 359 15.74 -4.58 5.18
N GLY A 360 15.24 -5.65 5.79
CA GLY A 360 13.97 -6.27 5.43
C GLY A 360 14.05 -7.15 4.19
N THR A 361 12.97 -7.92 4.00
CA THR A 361 12.86 -8.86 2.88
C THR A 361 11.64 -8.52 2.04
N ILE A 362 11.80 -8.52 0.72
CA ILE A 362 10.70 -8.52 -0.25
C ILE A 362 10.79 -9.83 -1.02
N GLU A 363 9.75 -10.66 -0.91
CA GLU A 363 9.71 -12.00 -1.53
C GLU A 363 8.28 -12.43 -1.86
N HIS A 364 8.13 -13.47 -2.69
CA HIS A 364 6.84 -14.02 -3.11
C HIS A 364 5.93 -12.95 -3.72
N VAL A 365 6.45 -12.25 -4.77
CA VAL A 365 5.71 -11.19 -5.47
C VAL A 365 5.37 -11.64 -6.88
N TYR A 366 4.08 -11.70 -7.20
CA TYR A 366 3.56 -12.27 -8.43
C TYR A 366 2.71 -11.28 -9.20
N PHE A 367 3.03 -11.13 -10.49
CA PHE A 367 2.27 -10.31 -11.43
C PHE A 367 1.78 -11.19 -12.58
N ARG A 368 0.48 -11.12 -12.90
CA ARG A 368 -0.04 -11.77 -14.10
C ARG A 368 -1.06 -10.91 -14.84
N ASN A 369 -1.09 -11.06 -16.17
CA ASN A 369 -2.06 -10.39 -17.03
C ASN A 369 -2.08 -8.85 -16.81
N VAL A 370 -0.92 -8.24 -16.65
CA VAL A 370 -0.78 -6.79 -16.50
C VAL A 370 -0.54 -6.17 -17.87
N ARG A 371 -1.41 -5.24 -18.24
CA ARG A 371 -1.34 -4.53 -19.51
C ARG A 371 -0.79 -3.13 -19.29
N ILE A 372 0.36 -2.87 -19.88
CA ILE A 372 1.01 -1.57 -19.83
C ILE A 372 0.91 -0.94 -21.23
N GLY A 373 0.25 0.19 -21.32
CA GLY A 373 0.21 0.98 -22.55
C GLY A 373 1.53 1.69 -22.73
N ARG A 374 1.71 2.83 -22.06
CA ARG A 374 2.94 3.63 -22.11
C ARG A 374 3.33 4.03 -20.70
N VAL A 375 4.63 3.91 -20.40
CA VAL A 375 5.24 4.45 -19.17
C VAL A 375 6.53 5.17 -19.50
N GLY A 376 6.92 6.14 -18.65
CA GLY A 376 8.01 7.07 -18.94
C GLY A 376 9.39 6.45 -18.83
N VAL A 377 9.61 5.56 -17.86
CA VAL A 377 10.96 5.08 -17.51
C VAL A 377 11.11 3.56 -17.64
N ALA A 378 10.39 2.75 -16.87
CA ALA A 378 10.64 1.30 -16.89
C ALA A 378 9.37 0.48 -16.69
N VAL A 379 9.33 -0.72 -17.32
CA VAL A 379 8.32 -1.72 -17.04
C VAL A 379 8.51 -2.29 -15.63
N LEU A 380 9.72 -2.75 -15.33
CA LEU A 380 10.11 -3.19 -13.98
C LEU A 380 11.37 -2.43 -13.55
N GLN A 381 11.28 -1.74 -12.43
CA GLN A 381 12.42 -1.15 -11.74
C GLN A 381 12.58 -1.76 -10.35
N ILE A 382 13.80 -2.19 -10.01
CA ILE A 382 14.22 -2.54 -8.65
C ILE A 382 15.46 -1.72 -8.36
N ASP A 383 15.40 -0.81 -7.38
CA ASP A 383 16.45 0.16 -7.14
C ASP A 383 16.84 0.19 -5.65
N PHE A 384 18.06 -0.29 -5.36
CA PHE A 384 18.67 -0.26 -4.03
C PHE A 384 19.41 1.04 -3.76
N THR A 385 19.48 1.93 -4.75
CA THR A 385 20.18 3.22 -4.59
C THR A 385 19.22 4.37 -4.27
N TYR A 386 17.98 4.06 -3.89
CA TYR A 386 16.96 5.06 -3.57
C TYR A 386 17.33 5.87 -2.31
N GLU A 387 17.09 7.19 -2.32
CA GLU A 387 17.39 8.14 -1.22
C GLU A 387 18.84 7.99 -0.69
N GLU A 388 19.02 7.35 0.48
CA GLU A 388 20.33 7.18 1.14
C GLU A 388 21.27 6.20 0.40
N GLY A 389 20.78 5.44 -0.57
CA GLY A 389 21.57 4.55 -1.42
C GLY A 389 22.37 3.53 -0.61
N ALA A 390 23.67 3.45 -0.90
CA ALA A 390 24.59 2.54 -0.22
C ALA A 390 25.10 3.06 1.14
N ALA A 391 24.64 4.21 1.60
CA ALA A 391 25.13 4.88 2.81
C ALA A 391 24.53 4.29 4.09
N GLY A 392 24.63 2.96 4.29
CA GLY A 392 24.12 2.29 5.47
C GLY A 392 24.74 0.92 5.71
N PRO A 393 24.56 0.37 6.93
CA PRO A 393 25.12 -0.94 7.29
C PRO A 393 24.25 -2.12 6.80
N GLU A 394 22.99 -1.87 6.47
CA GLU A 394 22.00 -2.90 6.20
C GLU A 394 22.08 -3.46 4.78
N ARG A 395 21.49 -4.63 4.60
CA ARG A 395 21.47 -5.32 3.32
C ARG A 395 20.07 -5.85 3.06
N PRO A 396 19.25 -5.12 2.29
CA PRO A 396 17.91 -5.58 1.95
C PRO A 396 17.98 -6.87 1.13
N ASN A 397 17.02 -7.77 1.36
CA ASN A 397 16.85 -8.99 0.61
C ASN A 397 15.64 -8.84 -0.32
N VAL A 398 15.85 -8.83 -1.64
CA VAL A 398 14.77 -8.65 -2.62
C VAL A 398 14.89 -9.69 -3.72
N GLY A 399 13.90 -10.53 -3.82
CA GLY A 399 13.86 -11.61 -4.79
C GLY A 399 12.54 -12.34 -4.85
N ASP A 400 12.52 -13.48 -5.55
CA ASP A 400 11.32 -14.29 -5.80
C ASP A 400 10.18 -13.44 -6.39
N ILE A 401 10.49 -12.81 -7.53
CA ILE A 401 9.60 -11.89 -8.24
C ILE A 401 9.24 -12.48 -9.60
N HIS A 402 7.96 -12.66 -9.86
CA HIS A 402 7.45 -13.34 -11.04
C HIS A 402 6.53 -12.45 -11.86
N LEU A 403 6.83 -12.30 -13.13
CA LEU A 403 6.01 -11.61 -14.11
C LEU A 403 5.50 -12.63 -15.14
N GLU A 404 4.19 -12.81 -15.26
CA GLU A 404 3.56 -13.71 -16.22
C GLU A 404 2.54 -12.96 -17.09
N ASN A 405 2.62 -13.14 -18.41
CA ASN A 405 1.71 -12.49 -19.36
C ASN A 405 1.65 -10.95 -19.19
N VAL A 406 2.79 -10.33 -18.94
CA VAL A 406 2.90 -8.86 -18.85
C VAL A 406 3.23 -8.29 -20.22
N THR A 407 2.48 -7.28 -20.63
CA THR A 407 2.69 -6.60 -21.93
C THR A 407 2.95 -5.13 -21.73
N CYS A 408 3.84 -4.55 -22.56
CA CYS A 408 4.08 -3.11 -22.60
C CYS A 408 4.16 -2.63 -24.06
N LYS A 409 3.48 -1.54 -24.38
CA LYS A 409 3.50 -0.96 -25.72
C LYS A 409 4.67 0.01 -25.92
N LYS A 410 5.09 0.72 -24.87
CA LYS A 410 6.21 1.66 -24.93
C LYS A 410 6.78 1.98 -23.55
N SER A 411 8.12 1.90 -23.43
CA SER A 411 8.87 2.35 -22.26
C SER A 411 10.31 2.66 -22.64
N LYS A 412 11.04 3.38 -21.80
CA LYS A 412 12.47 3.59 -22.01
C LYS A 412 13.26 2.30 -21.75
N TYR A 413 12.95 1.57 -20.66
CA TYR A 413 13.59 0.30 -20.31
C TYR A 413 12.54 -0.79 -20.12
N ALA A 414 12.85 -2.04 -20.49
CA ALA A 414 12.09 -3.19 -20.03
C ALA A 414 12.44 -3.48 -18.57
N LEU A 415 13.72 -3.64 -18.26
CA LEU A 415 14.22 -3.89 -16.91
C LEU A 415 15.27 -2.84 -16.50
N GLN A 416 15.12 -2.34 -15.26
CA GLN A 416 16.11 -1.49 -14.61
C GLN A 416 16.33 -2.02 -13.19
N LEU A 417 17.28 -2.94 -13.04
CA LEU A 417 17.54 -3.66 -11.80
C LEU A 417 18.91 -3.27 -11.28
N ARG A 418 18.96 -2.66 -10.09
CA ARG A 418 20.19 -2.21 -9.42
C ARG A 418 20.22 -2.70 -7.99
N GLY A 419 20.91 -3.81 -7.76
CA GLY A 419 21.20 -4.36 -6.44
C GLY A 419 22.51 -3.86 -5.84
N PHE A 420 22.97 -4.52 -4.80
CA PHE A 420 24.29 -4.31 -4.21
C PHE A 420 25.16 -5.56 -4.39
N GLU A 421 26.49 -5.38 -4.50
CA GLU A 421 27.44 -6.49 -4.62
C GLU A 421 27.26 -7.56 -3.53
N LYS A 422 26.98 -7.14 -2.31
CA LYS A 422 26.79 -8.04 -1.15
C LYS A 422 25.32 -8.36 -0.82
N ALA A 423 24.41 -7.89 -1.62
CA ALA A 423 22.97 -8.17 -1.55
C ALA A 423 22.42 -8.04 -2.97
N PRO A 424 22.66 -9.00 -3.85
CA PRO A 424 22.13 -8.96 -5.20
C PRO A 424 20.60 -9.07 -5.19
N ILE A 425 19.96 -8.52 -6.21
CA ILE A 425 18.57 -8.86 -6.54
C ILE A 425 18.58 -10.30 -7.06
N HIS A 426 17.69 -11.15 -6.58
CA HIS A 426 17.74 -12.57 -6.94
C HIS A 426 16.37 -13.14 -7.35
N ASP A 427 16.43 -14.22 -8.15
CA ASP A 427 15.24 -15.00 -8.55
C ASP A 427 14.11 -14.16 -9.16
N VAL A 428 14.43 -13.46 -10.25
CA VAL A 428 13.45 -12.70 -11.03
C VAL A 428 13.08 -13.49 -12.29
N THR A 429 11.82 -13.89 -12.41
CA THR A 429 11.33 -14.68 -13.53
C THR A 429 10.33 -13.89 -14.38
N LEU A 430 10.59 -13.81 -15.67
CA LEU A 430 9.64 -13.32 -16.67
C LEU A 430 9.17 -14.47 -17.54
N ARG A 431 7.85 -14.64 -17.67
CA ARG A 431 7.23 -15.70 -18.50
C ARG A 431 6.17 -15.13 -19.43
N ASN A 432 6.27 -15.46 -20.72
CA ASN A 432 5.29 -15.03 -21.73
C ASN A 432 5.07 -13.50 -21.77
N CYS A 433 6.13 -12.73 -21.62
CA CYS A 433 6.07 -11.26 -21.62
C CYS A 433 6.40 -10.69 -23.00
N VAL A 434 5.75 -9.56 -23.36
CA VAL A 434 5.98 -8.87 -24.62
C VAL A 434 6.13 -7.37 -24.35
N PHE A 435 7.30 -6.83 -24.68
CA PHE A 435 7.62 -5.43 -24.48
C PHE A 435 8.02 -4.81 -25.82
N ASP A 436 7.19 -3.91 -26.33
CA ASP A 436 7.42 -3.24 -27.59
C ASP A 436 7.88 -1.79 -27.40
N HIS A 437 8.55 -1.24 -28.40
CA HIS A 437 9.12 0.12 -28.40
C HIS A 437 9.92 0.43 -27.12
N ILE A 438 10.75 -0.53 -26.72
CA ILE A 438 11.74 -0.33 -25.65
C ILE A 438 12.92 0.41 -26.25
N GLU A 439 13.27 1.57 -25.67
CA GLU A 439 14.23 2.52 -26.26
C GLU A 439 15.68 2.21 -25.90
N GLN A 440 15.92 1.60 -24.72
CA GLN A 440 17.25 1.35 -24.18
C GLN A 440 17.42 -0.12 -23.75
N PRO A 441 18.65 -0.65 -23.77
CA PRO A 441 18.95 -1.96 -23.20
C PRO A 441 18.60 -2.05 -21.72
N ASP A 442 18.36 -3.26 -21.23
CA ASP A 442 18.20 -3.53 -19.80
C ASP A 442 19.40 -3.05 -19.00
N VAL A 443 19.16 -2.51 -17.82
CA VAL A 443 20.19 -2.21 -16.80
C VAL A 443 20.14 -3.31 -15.77
N LEU A 444 21.20 -4.10 -15.68
CA LEU A 444 21.32 -5.25 -14.77
C LEU A 444 22.62 -5.08 -13.96
N ASP A 445 22.48 -4.66 -12.71
CA ASP A 445 23.62 -4.43 -11.81
C ASP A 445 23.40 -5.23 -10.52
N HIS A 446 24.32 -6.16 -10.22
CA HIS A 446 24.20 -7.11 -9.10
C HIS A 446 22.86 -7.86 -9.07
N VAL A 447 22.60 -8.63 -10.14
CA VAL A 447 21.40 -9.44 -10.32
C VAL A 447 21.80 -10.89 -10.51
N GLU A 448 21.18 -11.81 -9.76
CA GLU A 448 21.37 -13.24 -9.82
C GLU A 448 20.06 -13.95 -10.12
N GLY A 449 20.05 -15.08 -10.83
CA GLY A 449 18.86 -15.86 -11.07
C GLY A 449 17.77 -15.15 -11.89
N LEU A 450 18.16 -14.30 -12.86
CA LEU A 450 17.21 -13.71 -13.80
C LEU A 450 16.87 -14.71 -14.91
N GLU A 451 15.61 -15.13 -14.96
CA GLU A 451 15.09 -16.07 -15.95
C GLU A 451 14.11 -15.41 -16.92
N ARG A 452 14.26 -15.66 -18.21
CA ARG A 452 13.37 -15.21 -19.27
C ARG A 452 12.84 -16.39 -20.06
N ILE A 453 11.54 -16.67 -19.93
CA ILE A 453 10.88 -17.80 -20.58
C ILE A 453 9.85 -17.27 -21.56
N ASN A 454 10.11 -17.42 -22.86
CA ASN A 454 9.23 -16.88 -23.92
C ASN A 454 8.98 -15.37 -23.79
N VAL A 455 10.06 -14.60 -23.60
CA VAL A 455 9.99 -13.11 -23.49
C VAL A 455 10.41 -12.50 -24.81
N LYS A 456 9.64 -11.54 -25.30
CA LYS A 456 9.96 -10.75 -26.52
C LYS A 456 10.15 -9.29 -26.16
N VAL A 457 11.26 -8.74 -26.66
CA VAL A 457 11.55 -7.28 -26.59
C VAL A 457 11.73 -6.78 -28.03
N ASN A 458 10.92 -5.80 -28.43
CA ASN A 458 10.93 -5.23 -29.78
C ASN A 458 10.81 -6.33 -30.87
N GLY A 459 9.93 -7.30 -30.63
CA GLY A 459 9.67 -8.42 -31.54
C GLY A 459 10.72 -9.54 -31.52
N LYS A 460 11.84 -9.39 -30.79
CA LYS A 460 12.90 -10.41 -30.69
C LYS A 460 12.78 -11.21 -29.42
N LEU A 461 12.93 -12.53 -29.52
CA LEU A 461 13.04 -13.40 -28.35
C LEU A 461 14.34 -13.07 -27.60
N VAL A 462 14.23 -12.89 -26.29
CA VAL A 462 15.37 -12.70 -25.38
C VAL A 462 15.44 -13.84 -24.38
N VAL A 463 16.66 -14.26 -24.02
CA VAL A 463 16.95 -15.36 -23.11
C VAL A 463 17.75 -14.90 -21.92
#